data_41e877754eba7f0fa4f8b810e4490170
#
_entry.id   41e877754eba7f0fa4f8b810e4490170
#
_cell.length_a   1.000
_cell.length_b   1.000
_cell.length_c   1.000
_cell.angle_alpha   90.00
_cell.angle_beta   90.00
_cell.angle_gamma   90.00
#
_symmetry.space_group_name_H-M   'P 1'
#
loop_
_entity.id
_entity.type
_entity.pdbx_description
1 polymer ?
#
loop_
_entity_poly.entity_id
_entity_poly.type
_entity_poly.pdbx_seq_one_letter_code
_entity_poly.pdbx_strand_id
1 'polypeptide(L)'
;RSATPLALRPGSYYALAVDLARKGCTVGLCDIGGNLLQCRELPEQSDMTDAIAGALASLLESVDRRKVLGIGISAPGPLDCENGRILNPPRFERWHGMDIGKRLSDALGLPAYLEHDVCAMALHQRSTGQSLNFMLLFIDIGIGAAIVSGGELLGNFTGELGHTTIRFDGRLCECGNRGCLETYASIPALLEGSGFRDWFDLVNQAHDPEARRLLDQEAVYLSAGLINLLNLIPVDSIYLAGDICCRHELLVERLRREIGGKALYRGRNETRIFPVADTPNMGILSAAEVVFSRFFTV
;
A
#
# COMPACT_ATOMS: atom_id res chain seq x y z
N ARG A 1 -24.91 -3.27 -31.09
CA ARG A 1 -25.48 -4.04 -29.97
C ARG A 1 -25.13 -3.31 -28.71
N SER A 2 -26.11 -2.86 -27.89
CA SER A 2 -25.86 -2.25 -26.59
C SER A 2 -25.43 -3.37 -25.64
N ALA A 3 -24.22 -3.31 -25.12
CA ALA A 3 -23.77 -4.22 -24.06
C ALA A 3 -24.48 -3.82 -22.76
N THR A 4 -25.16 -4.76 -22.12
CA THR A 4 -25.70 -4.55 -20.77
C THR A 4 -24.53 -4.64 -19.80
N PRO A 5 -24.25 -3.61 -18.99
CA PRO A 5 -23.19 -3.69 -18.02
C PRO A 5 -23.54 -4.73 -16.95
N LEU A 6 -22.61 -5.63 -16.65
CA LEU A 6 -22.71 -6.54 -15.51
C LEU A 6 -22.13 -5.84 -14.28
N ALA A 7 -22.81 -5.97 -13.15
CA ALA A 7 -22.32 -5.46 -11.89
C ALA A 7 -22.34 -6.59 -10.83
N LEU A 8 -21.35 -6.59 -9.96
CA LEU A 8 -21.33 -7.48 -8.80
C LEU A 8 -22.45 -7.08 -7.84
N ARG A 9 -23.24 -8.06 -7.40
CA ARG A 9 -24.30 -7.81 -6.42
C ARG A 9 -23.70 -7.74 -5.01
N PRO A 10 -23.78 -6.61 -4.31
CA PRO A 10 -23.35 -6.52 -2.92
C PRO A 10 -24.02 -7.62 -2.06
N GLY A 11 -23.28 -8.15 -1.07
CA GLY A 11 -23.76 -9.20 -0.19
C GLY A 11 -23.94 -10.61 -0.81
N SER A 12 -23.52 -10.81 -2.07
CA SER A 12 -23.53 -12.15 -2.69
C SER A 12 -22.37 -13.03 -2.20
N TYR A 13 -21.19 -12.44 -2.01
CA TYR A 13 -19.98 -13.07 -1.47
C TYR A 13 -19.25 -12.13 -0.51
N TYR A 14 -18.39 -12.70 0.31
CA TYR A 14 -17.66 -11.98 1.36
C TYR A 14 -16.19 -12.39 1.40
N ALA A 15 -15.36 -11.52 1.97
CA ALA A 15 -13.98 -11.79 2.35
C ALA A 15 -13.78 -11.39 3.82
N LEU A 16 -13.06 -12.22 4.57
CA LEU A 16 -12.44 -11.82 5.81
C LEU A 16 -11.15 -11.10 5.47
N ALA A 17 -10.84 -10.04 6.20
CA ALA A 17 -9.69 -9.19 5.94
C ALA A 17 -8.87 -8.99 7.21
N VAL A 18 -7.55 -8.97 7.07
CA VAL A 18 -6.57 -8.69 8.13
C VAL A 18 -5.60 -7.64 7.61
N ASP A 19 -5.54 -6.52 8.28
CA ASP A 19 -4.55 -5.48 8.02
C ASP A 19 -3.52 -5.47 9.16
N LEU A 20 -2.31 -5.92 8.83
CA LEU A 20 -1.17 -5.94 9.75
C LEU A 20 -0.33 -4.69 9.49
N ALA A 21 -0.63 -3.62 10.21
CA ALA A 21 0.16 -2.40 10.15
C ALA A 21 1.23 -2.36 11.25
N ARG A 22 2.25 -1.52 11.06
CA ARG A 22 3.29 -1.30 12.09
C ARG A 22 2.72 -0.73 13.40
N LYS A 23 1.59 -0.04 13.34
CA LYS A 23 0.95 0.61 14.50
C LYS A 23 -0.22 -0.19 15.09
N GLY A 24 -0.54 -1.37 14.55
CA GLY A 24 -1.66 -2.17 15.04
C GLY A 24 -2.11 -3.27 14.08
N CYS A 25 -3.13 -3.97 14.47
CA CYS A 25 -3.78 -4.99 13.65
C CYS A 25 -5.27 -4.72 13.63
N THR A 26 -5.85 -4.69 12.45
CA THR A 26 -7.30 -4.58 12.26
C THR A 26 -7.81 -5.81 11.52
N VAL A 27 -8.98 -6.30 11.90
CA VAL A 27 -9.68 -7.36 11.19
C VAL A 27 -11.04 -6.87 10.72
N GLY A 28 -11.51 -7.39 9.59
CA GLY A 28 -12.78 -6.95 9.03
C GLY A 28 -13.49 -8.01 8.19
N LEU A 29 -14.76 -7.72 7.92
CA LEU A 29 -15.61 -8.45 7.00
C LEU A 29 -16.08 -7.50 5.92
N CYS A 30 -15.78 -7.82 4.68
CA CYS A 30 -16.16 -7.01 3.51
C CYS A 30 -17.03 -7.84 2.57
N ASP A 31 -17.95 -7.17 1.88
CA ASP A 31 -18.68 -7.80 0.78
C ASP A 31 -17.99 -7.54 -0.57
N ILE A 32 -18.38 -8.34 -1.57
CA ILE A 32 -17.84 -8.26 -2.92
C ILE A 32 -18.15 -6.94 -3.65
N GLY A 33 -19.05 -6.13 -3.11
CA GLY A 33 -19.34 -4.77 -3.60
C GLY A 33 -18.36 -3.72 -3.08
N GLY A 34 -17.34 -4.13 -2.30
CA GLY A 34 -16.36 -3.22 -1.68
C GLY A 34 -16.87 -2.54 -0.40
N ASN A 35 -17.97 -3.03 0.19
CA ASN A 35 -18.51 -2.47 1.41
C ASN A 35 -17.89 -3.14 2.63
N LEU A 36 -17.38 -2.33 3.56
CA LEU A 36 -16.97 -2.80 4.89
C LEU A 36 -18.21 -2.99 5.75
N LEU A 37 -18.48 -4.24 6.17
CA LEU A 37 -19.64 -4.58 6.97
C LEU A 37 -19.35 -4.48 8.46
N GLN A 38 -18.20 -4.98 8.88
CA GLN A 38 -17.72 -4.94 10.27
C GLN A 38 -16.21 -4.82 10.28
N CYS A 39 -15.64 -4.11 11.27
CA CYS A 39 -14.21 -4.12 11.55
C CYS A 39 -13.95 -4.01 13.06
N ARG A 40 -12.77 -4.47 13.47
CA ARG A 40 -12.28 -4.37 14.85
C ARG A 40 -10.78 -4.14 14.84
N GLU A 41 -10.33 -3.15 15.57
CA GLU A 41 -8.93 -3.03 15.96
C GLU A 41 -8.64 -4.02 17.08
N LEU A 42 -7.52 -4.73 16.96
CA LEU A 42 -7.09 -5.68 17.97
C LEU A 42 -5.98 -5.04 18.82
N PRO A 43 -6.18 -5.02 20.14
CA PRO A 43 -5.12 -4.55 21.04
C PRO A 43 -3.92 -5.49 20.97
N GLU A 44 -2.76 -4.94 21.22
CA GLU A 44 -1.52 -5.71 21.26
C GLU A 44 -1.55 -6.74 22.38
N GLN A 45 -1.24 -7.99 22.06
CA GLN A 45 -1.22 -9.09 23.01
C GLN A 45 -0.15 -10.13 22.64
N SER A 46 0.12 -11.08 23.55
CA SER A 46 1.21 -12.05 23.42
C SER A 46 1.07 -12.97 22.20
N ASP A 47 -0.12 -13.51 21.95
CA ASP A 47 -0.41 -14.29 20.73
C ASP A 47 -1.42 -13.56 19.85
N MET A 48 -0.88 -12.77 18.95
CA MET A 48 -1.71 -12.03 17.99
C MET A 48 -2.38 -12.94 16.97
N THR A 49 -1.79 -14.07 16.63
CA THR A 49 -2.37 -14.96 15.61
C THR A 49 -3.67 -15.59 16.10
N ASP A 50 -3.66 -16.06 17.35
CA ASP A 50 -4.88 -16.63 17.97
C ASP A 50 -5.95 -15.55 18.18
N ALA A 51 -5.54 -14.34 18.53
CA ALA A 51 -6.45 -13.21 18.65
C ALA A 51 -7.11 -12.86 17.30
N ILE A 52 -6.33 -12.82 16.23
CA ILE A 52 -6.83 -12.60 14.88
C ILE A 52 -7.81 -13.72 14.50
N ALA A 53 -7.41 -14.98 14.69
CA ALA A 53 -8.28 -16.13 14.36
C ALA A 53 -9.61 -16.09 15.13
N GLY A 54 -9.58 -15.79 16.44
CA GLY A 54 -10.78 -15.65 17.26
C GLY A 54 -11.69 -14.50 16.81
N ALA A 55 -11.10 -13.34 16.46
CA ALA A 55 -11.85 -12.20 15.97
C ALA A 55 -12.49 -12.49 14.60
N LEU A 56 -11.75 -13.11 13.68
CA LEU A 56 -12.26 -13.52 12.37
C LEU A 56 -13.36 -14.59 12.49
N ALA A 57 -13.23 -15.57 13.41
CA ALA A 57 -14.27 -16.56 13.69
C ALA A 57 -15.58 -15.88 14.12
N SER A 58 -15.49 -14.89 15.01
CA SER A 58 -16.65 -14.11 15.43
C SER A 58 -17.31 -13.33 14.28
N LEU A 59 -16.51 -12.75 13.36
CA LEU A 59 -17.04 -12.07 12.18
C LEU A 59 -17.72 -13.06 11.21
N LEU A 60 -17.17 -14.27 11.09
CA LEU A 60 -17.68 -15.32 10.22
C LEU A 60 -19.09 -15.80 10.65
N GLU A 61 -19.43 -15.75 11.94
CA GLU A 61 -20.76 -16.10 12.45
C GLU A 61 -21.89 -15.19 11.91
N SER A 62 -21.57 -14.00 11.46
CA SER A 62 -22.55 -13.01 10.97
C SER A 62 -23.01 -13.23 9.53
N VAL A 63 -22.39 -14.16 8.79
CA VAL A 63 -22.69 -14.41 7.37
C VAL A 63 -22.74 -15.91 7.06
N ASP A 64 -23.33 -16.27 5.92
CA ASP A 64 -23.28 -17.66 5.43
C ASP A 64 -21.83 -18.00 5.04
N ARG A 65 -21.19 -18.89 5.80
CA ARG A 65 -19.81 -19.34 5.59
C ARG A 65 -19.54 -19.80 4.16
N ARG A 66 -20.51 -20.41 3.47
CA ARG A 66 -20.38 -20.89 2.08
C ARG A 66 -20.20 -19.77 1.07
N LYS A 67 -20.48 -18.52 1.47
CA LYS A 67 -20.31 -17.32 0.67
C LYS A 67 -19.03 -16.58 0.99
N VAL A 68 -18.23 -17.04 1.95
CA VAL A 68 -16.94 -16.44 2.29
C VAL A 68 -15.86 -17.05 1.41
N LEU A 69 -15.26 -16.23 0.55
CA LEU A 69 -14.29 -16.67 -0.46
C LEU A 69 -12.91 -16.96 0.13
N GLY A 70 -12.55 -16.32 1.24
CA GLY A 70 -11.26 -16.51 1.89
C GLY A 70 -10.92 -15.40 2.87
N ILE A 71 -9.65 -15.42 3.28
CA ILE A 71 -9.04 -14.48 4.21
C ILE A 71 -7.94 -13.73 3.44
N GLY A 72 -8.09 -12.42 3.29
CA GLY A 72 -7.04 -11.55 2.73
C GLY A 72 -6.20 -10.96 3.86
N ILE A 73 -4.90 -10.98 3.70
CA ILE A 73 -3.94 -10.50 4.69
C ILE A 73 -3.04 -9.47 4.00
N SER A 74 -3.08 -8.24 4.48
CA SER A 74 -2.19 -7.16 4.07
C SER A 74 -1.10 -6.98 5.12
N ALA A 75 0.16 -6.93 4.72
CA ALA A 75 1.29 -6.76 5.65
C ALA A 75 2.46 -6.01 4.99
N PRO A 76 3.32 -5.33 5.78
CA PRO A 76 4.58 -4.78 5.29
C PRO A 76 5.52 -5.88 4.77
N GLY A 77 6.30 -5.57 3.72
CA GLY A 77 7.32 -6.47 3.17
C GLY A 77 8.68 -6.39 3.87
N PRO A 78 9.59 -7.35 3.56
CA PRO A 78 9.46 -8.40 2.55
C PRO A 78 8.62 -9.61 2.98
N LEU A 79 7.89 -10.18 2.02
CA LEU A 79 6.96 -11.30 2.22
C LEU A 79 7.24 -12.44 1.22
N ASP A 80 6.90 -13.65 1.62
CA ASP A 80 6.69 -14.79 0.74
C ASP A 80 5.17 -14.98 0.56
N CYS A 81 4.61 -14.24 -0.39
CA CYS A 81 3.17 -14.23 -0.64
C CYS A 81 2.65 -15.57 -1.14
N GLU A 82 3.48 -16.35 -1.85
CA GLU A 82 3.11 -17.65 -2.38
C GLU A 82 2.88 -18.68 -1.27
N ASN A 83 3.73 -18.67 -0.25
CA ASN A 83 3.63 -19.57 0.91
C ASN A 83 2.88 -18.94 2.11
N GLY A 84 2.45 -17.69 2.00
CA GLY A 84 1.71 -16.99 3.06
C GLY A 84 2.56 -16.66 4.30
N ARG A 85 3.86 -16.36 4.11
CA ARG A 85 4.85 -16.16 5.16
C ARG A 85 5.40 -14.76 5.19
N ILE A 86 5.42 -14.17 6.39
CA ILE A 86 6.13 -12.91 6.66
C ILE A 86 7.62 -13.23 6.86
N LEU A 87 8.49 -12.59 6.08
CA LEU A 87 9.93 -12.84 6.16
C LEU A 87 10.55 -12.04 7.32
N ASN A 88 11.16 -10.92 7.01
CA ASN A 88 11.86 -10.09 7.99
C ASN A 88 11.69 -8.58 7.74
N PRO A 89 10.45 -8.07 7.67
CA PRO A 89 10.21 -6.64 7.46
C PRO A 89 10.85 -5.78 8.57
N PRO A 90 11.52 -4.68 8.24
CA PRO A 90 12.07 -3.75 9.23
C PRO A 90 10.98 -3.21 10.17
N ARG A 91 11.30 -3.07 11.46
CA ARG A 91 10.38 -2.58 12.50
C ARG A 91 9.07 -3.39 12.61
N PHE A 92 9.18 -4.73 12.38
CA PHE A 92 8.05 -5.66 12.40
C PHE A 92 8.44 -7.03 13.00
N GLU A 93 9.41 -7.03 13.92
CA GLU A 93 10.17 -8.19 14.43
C GLU A 93 9.28 -9.29 15.00
N ARG A 94 8.18 -8.94 15.63
CA ARG A 94 7.23 -9.91 16.21
C ARG A 94 6.61 -10.87 15.18
N TRP A 95 6.62 -10.47 13.91
CA TRP A 95 6.02 -11.23 12.81
C TRP A 95 7.07 -11.98 11.97
N HIS A 96 8.37 -11.80 12.26
CA HIS A 96 9.43 -12.41 11.48
C HIS A 96 9.30 -13.94 11.42
N GLY A 97 9.37 -14.48 10.21
CA GLY A 97 9.31 -15.90 9.95
C GLY A 97 7.96 -16.57 10.19
N MET A 98 6.88 -15.79 10.39
CA MET A 98 5.56 -16.32 10.70
C MET A 98 4.80 -16.79 9.46
N ASP A 99 4.32 -18.03 9.49
CA ASP A 99 3.45 -18.61 8.46
C ASP A 99 1.99 -18.22 8.72
N ILE A 100 1.70 -16.91 8.67
CA ILE A 100 0.40 -16.35 9.04
C ILE A 100 -0.74 -16.88 8.16
N GLY A 101 -0.50 -16.99 6.86
CA GLY A 101 -1.48 -17.52 5.91
C GLY A 101 -1.91 -18.94 6.27
N LYS A 102 -0.92 -19.82 6.51
CA LYS A 102 -1.20 -21.21 6.91
C LYS A 102 -1.93 -21.29 8.24
N ARG A 103 -1.48 -20.56 9.26
CA ARG A 103 -2.09 -20.60 10.61
C ARG A 103 -3.55 -20.16 10.57
N LEU A 104 -3.89 -19.07 9.87
CA LEU A 104 -5.27 -18.61 9.75
C LEU A 104 -6.12 -19.52 8.89
N SER A 105 -5.56 -20.08 7.82
CA SER A 105 -6.24 -21.07 6.99
C SER A 105 -6.58 -22.33 7.77
N ASP A 106 -5.64 -22.89 8.54
CA ASP A 106 -5.85 -24.06 9.37
C ASP A 106 -6.90 -23.80 10.48
N ALA A 107 -6.84 -22.63 11.13
CA ALA A 107 -7.76 -22.28 12.22
C ALA A 107 -9.21 -22.11 11.74
N LEU A 108 -9.41 -21.52 10.56
CA LEU A 108 -10.73 -21.16 10.06
C LEU A 108 -11.25 -22.10 8.96
N GLY A 109 -10.40 -22.97 8.38
CA GLY A 109 -10.75 -23.85 7.26
C GLY A 109 -11.19 -23.06 6.02
N LEU A 110 -10.56 -21.91 5.77
CA LEU A 110 -10.77 -21.05 4.61
C LEU A 110 -9.42 -20.77 3.94
N PRO A 111 -9.36 -20.60 2.62
CA PRO A 111 -8.11 -20.20 1.98
C PRO A 111 -7.66 -18.82 2.49
N ALA A 112 -6.39 -18.64 2.74
CA ALA A 112 -5.80 -17.39 3.19
C ALA A 112 -4.73 -16.92 2.19
N TYR A 113 -4.74 -15.62 1.86
CA TYR A 113 -3.88 -15.01 0.87
C TYR A 113 -3.16 -13.82 1.51
N LEU A 114 -1.83 -13.90 1.54
CA LEU A 114 -0.97 -12.82 2.02
C LEU A 114 -0.52 -11.96 0.83
N GLU A 115 -0.54 -10.64 1.02
CA GLU A 115 -0.05 -9.70 0.02
C GLU A 115 0.66 -8.51 0.69
N HIS A 116 1.62 -7.93 -0.02
CA HIS A 116 2.27 -6.70 0.41
C HIS A 116 1.24 -5.56 0.51
N ASP A 117 1.30 -4.76 1.57
CA ASP A 117 0.33 -3.71 1.87
C ASP A 117 0.13 -2.73 0.68
N VAL A 118 1.21 -2.27 0.07
CA VAL A 118 1.15 -1.38 -1.10
C VAL A 118 0.55 -2.09 -2.34
N CYS A 119 0.78 -3.40 -2.51
CA CYS A 119 0.16 -4.18 -3.57
C CYS A 119 -1.34 -4.38 -3.33
N ALA A 120 -1.73 -4.66 -2.09
CA ALA A 120 -3.13 -4.73 -1.70
C ALA A 120 -3.86 -3.39 -1.94
N MET A 121 -3.24 -2.26 -1.59
CA MET A 121 -3.76 -0.92 -1.89
C MET A 121 -3.90 -0.68 -3.40
N ALA A 122 -2.95 -1.16 -4.21
CA ALA A 122 -3.04 -1.04 -5.67
C ALA A 122 -4.17 -1.88 -6.25
N LEU A 123 -4.43 -3.07 -5.73
CA LEU A 123 -5.60 -3.87 -6.10
C LEU A 123 -6.91 -3.14 -5.79
N HIS A 124 -7.01 -2.51 -4.62
CA HIS A 124 -8.16 -1.70 -4.25
C HIS A 124 -8.31 -0.47 -5.16
N GLN A 125 -7.21 0.24 -5.46
CA GLN A 125 -7.23 1.38 -6.40
C GLN A 125 -7.65 0.95 -7.80
N ARG A 126 -7.26 -0.25 -8.25
CA ARG A 126 -7.68 -0.84 -9.53
C ARG A 126 -9.19 -1.08 -9.57
N SER A 127 -9.78 -1.63 -8.50
CA SER A 127 -11.21 -1.95 -8.46
C SER A 127 -12.09 -0.70 -8.42
N THR A 128 -11.59 0.41 -7.88
CA THR A 128 -12.32 1.68 -7.77
C THR A 128 -11.97 2.71 -8.84
N GLY A 129 -10.83 2.53 -9.54
CA GLY A 129 -10.28 3.48 -10.50
C GLY A 129 -10.59 3.14 -11.97
N GLN A 130 -10.18 4.04 -12.86
CA GLN A 130 -10.36 3.88 -14.32
C GLN A 130 -9.06 3.55 -15.06
N SER A 131 -7.90 3.65 -14.41
CA SER A 131 -6.61 3.41 -15.05
C SER A 131 -6.21 1.96 -14.94
N LEU A 132 -5.80 1.37 -16.08
CA LEU A 132 -5.27 0.01 -16.15
C LEU A 132 -3.73 -0.03 -16.09
N ASN A 133 -3.06 1.13 -16.19
CA ASN A 133 -1.60 1.23 -16.15
C ASN A 133 -1.21 2.35 -15.18
N PHE A 134 -0.90 1.98 -13.96
CA PHE A 134 -0.54 2.96 -12.94
C PHE A 134 0.47 2.41 -11.94
N MET A 135 1.13 3.33 -11.25
CA MET A 135 1.89 3.07 -10.04
C MET A 135 1.11 3.59 -8.84
N LEU A 136 1.02 2.81 -7.78
CA LEU A 136 0.67 3.30 -6.46
C LEU A 136 1.97 3.51 -5.68
N LEU A 137 2.17 4.70 -5.14
CA LEU A 137 3.32 5.11 -4.35
C LEU A 137 2.86 5.45 -2.93
N PHE A 138 3.22 4.62 -1.99
CA PHE A 138 2.93 4.83 -0.57
C PHE A 138 4.10 5.51 0.12
N ILE A 139 3.83 6.59 0.85
CA ILE A 139 4.83 7.36 1.60
C ILE A 139 4.28 7.70 2.98
N ASP A 140 4.92 7.16 4.00
CA ASP A 140 4.66 7.43 5.42
C ASP A 140 5.97 7.17 6.20
N ILE A 141 5.98 6.27 7.17
CA ILE A 141 7.17 5.82 7.92
C ILE A 141 8.18 5.14 6.98
N GLY A 142 7.69 4.48 5.94
CA GLY A 142 8.48 3.88 4.86
C GLY A 142 7.98 4.33 3.50
N ILE A 143 8.64 3.83 2.45
CA ILE A 143 8.29 4.09 1.06
C ILE A 143 8.13 2.76 0.33
N GLY A 144 6.94 2.51 -0.20
CA GLY A 144 6.63 1.36 -1.03
C GLY A 144 5.99 1.77 -2.36
N ALA A 145 6.08 0.90 -3.36
CA ALA A 145 5.38 1.10 -4.62
C ALA A 145 4.77 -0.19 -5.13
N ALA A 146 3.65 -0.10 -5.82
CA ALA A 146 3.08 -1.21 -6.58
C ALA A 146 2.75 -0.74 -8.00
N ILE A 147 2.84 -1.64 -8.96
CA ILE A 147 2.57 -1.35 -10.37
C ILE A 147 1.44 -2.23 -10.86
N VAL A 148 0.47 -1.59 -11.49
CA VAL A 148 -0.58 -2.26 -12.26
C VAL A 148 -0.32 -1.99 -13.73
N SER A 149 -0.26 -3.04 -14.54
CA SER A 149 -0.04 -2.97 -15.98
C SER A 149 -1.06 -3.85 -16.70
N GLY A 150 -1.80 -3.28 -17.64
CA GLY A 150 -2.88 -3.98 -18.32
C GLY A 150 -4.03 -4.42 -17.40
N GLY A 151 -4.19 -3.76 -16.24
CA GLY A 151 -5.20 -4.11 -15.24
C GLY A 151 -4.75 -5.19 -14.24
N GLU A 152 -3.52 -5.71 -14.33
CA GLU A 152 -2.98 -6.72 -13.44
C GLU A 152 -1.81 -6.16 -12.62
N LEU A 153 -1.68 -6.60 -11.37
CA LEU A 153 -0.45 -6.35 -10.61
C LEU A 153 0.74 -6.92 -11.37
N LEU A 154 1.79 -6.13 -11.48
CA LEU A 154 3.03 -6.60 -12.09
C LEU A 154 3.62 -7.71 -11.21
N GLY A 155 3.53 -8.96 -11.68
CA GLY A 155 4.02 -10.13 -10.97
C GLY A 155 5.51 -10.02 -10.66
N ASN A 156 5.92 -10.54 -9.52
CA ASN A 156 7.30 -10.50 -9.02
C ASN A 156 7.88 -9.09 -8.77
N PHE A 157 7.04 -8.06 -8.72
CA PHE A 157 7.45 -6.75 -8.25
C PHE A 157 7.37 -6.70 -6.72
N THR A 158 8.52 -6.51 -6.07
CA THR A 158 8.65 -6.65 -4.61
C THR A 158 8.04 -5.52 -3.79
N GLY A 159 7.69 -4.40 -4.43
CA GLY A 159 7.16 -3.22 -3.73
C GLY A 159 8.21 -2.31 -3.09
N GLU A 160 9.48 -2.73 -3.04
CA GLU A 160 10.55 -2.16 -2.23
C GLU A 160 11.24 -0.93 -2.88
N LEU A 161 10.47 -0.01 -3.48
CA LEU A 161 11.03 1.20 -4.10
C LEU A 161 11.87 2.03 -3.11
N GLY A 162 11.44 2.09 -1.86
CA GLY A 162 12.14 2.82 -0.79
C GLY A 162 13.57 2.34 -0.57
N HIS A 163 13.87 1.08 -0.88
CA HIS A 163 15.20 0.49 -0.73
C HIS A 163 16.06 0.56 -1.99
N THR A 164 15.58 1.23 -3.04
CA THR A 164 16.43 1.52 -4.21
C THR A 164 17.45 2.62 -3.89
N THR A 165 18.69 2.45 -4.35
CA THR A 165 19.76 3.39 -4.09
C THR A 165 19.63 4.62 -4.98
N ILE A 166 19.42 5.79 -4.39
CA ILE A 166 19.46 7.08 -5.08
C ILE A 166 20.81 7.82 -4.87
N ARG A 167 21.60 7.33 -3.90
CA ARG A 167 22.90 7.91 -3.58
C ARG A 167 23.88 6.84 -3.10
N PHE A 168 24.78 6.39 -3.96
CA PHE A 168 25.65 5.21 -3.71
C PHE A 168 26.53 5.33 -2.45
N ASP A 169 26.96 6.53 -2.08
CA ASP A 169 27.77 6.86 -0.91
C ASP A 169 26.95 7.45 0.27
N GLY A 170 25.64 7.23 0.23
CA GLY A 170 24.68 7.89 1.12
C GLY A 170 24.51 7.27 2.49
N ARG A 171 23.41 7.66 3.16
CA ARG A 171 23.05 7.23 4.51
C ARG A 171 22.93 5.71 4.59
N LEU A 172 23.33 5.12 5.72
CA LEU A 172 23.11 3.70 6.00
C LEU A 172 21.59 3.47 6.19
N CYS A 173 21.06 2.45 5.53
CA CYS A 173 19.66 2.03 5.66
C CYS A 173 19.53 0.83 6.59
N GLU A 174 18.41 0.70 7.29
CA GLU A 174 18.10 -0.47 8.14
C GLU A 174 18.12 -1.80 7.36
N CYS A 175 17.88 -1.78 6.05
CA CYS A 175 18.00 -2.97 5.19
C CYS A 175 19.47 -3.43 4.96
N GLY A 176 20.45 -2.70 5.51
CA GLY A 176 21.89 -2.97 5.34
C GLY A 176 22.54 -2.30 4.13
N ASN A 177 21.77 -1.74 3.20
CA ASN A 177 22.25 -1.00 2.04
C ASN A 177 22.57 0.46 2.40
N ARG A 178 23.16 1.22 1.45
CA ARG A 178 23.42 2.66 1.57
C ARG A 178 22.67 3.45 0.51
N GLY A 179 22.25 4.66 0.91
CA GLY A 179 21.65 5.64 0.01
C GLY A 179 20.26 5.26 -0.53
N CYS A 180 19.53 4.41 0.19
CA CYS A 180 18.16 4.08 -0.13
C CYS A 180 17.27 5.32 -0.13
N LEU A 181 16.32 5.40 -1.05
CA LEU A 181 15.36 6.50 -1.16
C LEU A 181 14.67 6.78 0.18
N GLU A 182 14.26 5.74 0.89
CA GLU A 182 13.56 5.83 2.18
C GLU A 182 14.35 6.62 3.22
N THR A 183 15.69 6.51 3.23
CA THR A 183 16.53 7.25 4.19
C THR A 183 16.58 8.76 3.95
N TYR A 184 15.94 9.25 2.90
CA TYR A 184 15.87 10.67 2.52
C TYR A 184 14.47 11.21 2.40
N ALA A 185 13.53 10.37 1.95
CA ALA A 185 12.20 10.77 1.52
C ALA A 185 11.05 10.04 2.27
N SER A 186 11.32 9.20 3.29
CA SER A 186 10.27 8.87 4.23
C SER A 186 9.95 10.08 5.11
N ILE A 187 8.72 10.22 5.57
CA ILE A 187 8.32 11.38 6.39
C ILE A 187 9.25 11.59 7.59
N PRO A 188 9.60 10.55 8.40
CA PRO A 188 10.57 10.73 9.48
C PRO A 188 11.96 11.18 9.02
N ALA A 189 12.45 10.65 7.89
CA ALA A 189 13.78 11.01 7.37
C ALA A 189 13.82 12.43 6.81
N LEU A 190 12.73 12.90 6.19
CA LEU A 190 12.57 14.26 5.72
C LEU A 190 12.56 15.27 6.88
N LEU A 191 11.84 14.94 7.96
CA LEU A 191 11.60 15.85 9.08
C LEU A 191 12.71 15.81 10.13
N GLU A 192 13.72 14.94 9.97
CA GLU A 192 14.83 14.80 10.92
C GLU A 192 15.54 16.15 11.13
N GLY A 193 15.52 16.63 12.37
CA GLY A 193 16.16 17.89 12.75
C GLY A 193 15.46 19.18 12.29
N SER A 194 14.26 19.09 11.70
CA SER A 194 13.56 20.26 11.12
C SER A 194 12.71 21.04 12.14
N GLY A 195 12.31 20.42 13.25
CA GLY A 195 11.39 20.99 14.22
C GLY A 195 9.90 20.75 13.90
N PHE A 196 9.53 20.24 12.74
CA PHE A 196 8.17 19.76 12.43
C PHE A 196 7.96 18.37 13.00
N ARG A 197 6.77 18.12 13.56
CA ARG A 197 6.44 16.86 14.25
C ARG A 197 6.06 15.73 13.29
N ASP A 198 5.32 16.08 12.25
CA ASP A 198 4.74 15.16 11.26
C ASP A 198 4.47 15.91 9.95
N TRP A 199 3.99 15.17 8.95
CA TRP A 199 3.64 15.74 7.64
C TRP A 199 2.53 16.80 7.73
N PHE A 200 1.53 16.57 8.58
CA PHE A 200 0.41 17.52 8.74
C PHE A 200 0.90 18.86 9.30
N ASP A 201 1.80 18.82 10.26
CA ASP A 201 2.43 20.02 10.84
C ASP A 201 3.22 20.78 9.78
N LEU A 202 4.02 20.08 8.98
CA LEU A 202 4.79 20.65 7.86
C LEU A 202 3.89 21.36 6.83
N VAL A 203 2.87 20.67 6.31
CA VAL A 203 2.03 21.22 5.23
C VAL A 203 1.09 22.32 5.70
N ASN A 204 0.68 22.31 6.98
CA ASN A 204 -0.09 23.39 7.57
C ASN A 204 0.73 24.67 7.75
N GLN A 205 2.05 24.55 7.81
CA GLN A 205 2.99 25.68 7.88
C GLN A 205 3.72 25.93 6.55
N ALA A 206 3.13 25.56 5.42
CA ALA A 206 3.73 25.69 4.08
C ALA A 206 4.14 27.12 3.67
N HIS A 207 3.74 28.15 4.42
CA HIS A 207 4.22 29.54 4.26
C HIS A 207 5.60 29.77 4.88
N ASP A 208 6.03 28.92 5.83
CA ASP A 208 7.33 28.96 6.45
C ASP A 208 8.45 28.65 5.43
N PRO A 209 9.58 29.41 5.42
CA PRO A 209 10.69 29.17 4.51
C PRO A 209 11.29 27.75 4.65
N GLU A 210 11.41 27.21 5.87
CA GLU A 210 11.93 25.87 6.11
C GLU A 210 10.98 24.80 5.61
N ALA A 211 9.66 24.97 5.83
CA ALA A 211 8.66 24.06 5.28
C ALA A 211 8.72 24.01 3.73
N ARG A 212 8.88 25.16 3.08
CA ARG A 212 9.04 25.20 1.62
C ARG A 212 10.30 24.47 1.16
N ARG A 213 11.42 24.69 1.87
CA ARG A 213 12.69 24.00 1.58
C ARG A 213 12.55 22.49 1.69
N LEU A 214 11.86 21.99 2.73
CA LEU A 214 11.62 20.56 2.92
C LEU A 214 10.70 19.99 1.83
N LEU A 215 9.65 20.69 1.44
CA LEU A 215 8.78 20.26 0.33
C LEU A 215 9.53 20.20 -1.02
N ASP A 216 10.41 21.15 -1.28
CA ASP A 216 11.25 21.13 -2.47
C ASP A 216 12.27 19.96 -2.41
N GLN A 217 12.87 19.73 -1.25
CA GLN A 217 13.79 18.61 -1.01
C GLN A 217 13.09 17.25 -1.19
N GLU A 218 11.89 17.10 -0.65
CA GLU A 218 11.08 15.89 -0.82
C GLU A 218 10.82 15.59 -2.29
N ALA A 219 10.40 16.60 -3.05
CA ALA A 219 10.17 16.44 -4.48
C ALA A 219 11.43 16.00 -5.24
N VAL A 220 12.60 16.53 -4.88
CA VAL A 220 13.90 16.16 -5.49
C VAL A 220 14.23 14.69 -5.21
N TYR A 221 14.10 14.23 -3.95
CA TYR A 221 14.42 12.85 -3.59
C TYR A 221 13.43 11.85 -4.20
N LEU A 222 12.13 12.12 -4.08
CA LEU A 222 11.10 11.26 -4.68
C LEU A 222 11.26 11.20 -6.20
N SER A 223 11.57 12.34 -6.85
CA SER A 223 11.76 12.35 -8.30
C SER A 223 12.93 11.47 -8.74
N ALA A 224 14.00 11.37 -7.96
CA ALA A 224 15.14 10.51 -8.28
C ALA A 224 14.71 9.02 -8.34
N GLY A 225 13.98 8.53 -7.34
CA GLY A 225 13.43 7.17 -7.34
C GLY A 225 12.40 6.95 -8.45
N LEU A 226 11.48 7.90 -8.64
CA LEU A 226 10.44 7.82 -9.66
C LEU A 226 11.00 7.83 -11.08
N ILE A 227 11.99 8.65 -11.38
CA ILE A 227 12.65 8.69 -12.70
C ILE A 227 13.32 7.35 -13.01
N ASN A 228 14.01 6.75 -12.02
CA ASN A 228 14.61 5.43 -12.19
C ASN A 228 13.55 4.40 -12.56
N LEU A 229 12.43 4.37 -11.86
CA LEU A 229 11.35 3.42 -12.12
C LEU A 229 10.64 3.70 -13.46
N LEU A 230 10.28 4.95 -13.74
CA LEU A 230 9.60 5.36 -14.97
C LEU A 230 10.43 5.11 -16.24
N ASN A 231 11.76 5.12 -16.12
CA ASN A 231 12.65 4.75 -17.23
C ASN A 231 12.69 3.23 -17.50
N LEU A 232 12.28 2.42 -16.53
CA LEU A 232 12.21 0.96 -16.65
C LEU A 232 10.79 0.49 -16.98
N ILE A 233 9.79 1.07 -16.32
CA ILE A 233 8.39 0.66 -16.41
C ILE A 233 7.52 1.90 -16.58
N PRO A 234 7.06 2.19 -17.81
CA PRO A 234 6.20 3.34 -18.06
C PRO A 234 4.80 3.11 -17.51
N VAL A 235 4.25 4.13 -16.87
CA VAL A 235 2.86 4.14 -16.39
C VAL A 235 2.14 5.43 -16.80
N ASP A 236 0.82 5.39 -16.90
CA ASP A 236 0.00 6.55 -17.29
C ASP A 236 -0.29 7.48 -16.11
N SER A 237 -0.26 6.92 -14.89
CA SER A 237 -0.63 7.63 -13.68
C SER A 237 0.20 7.15 -12.48
N ILE A 238 0.42 8.03 -11.52
CA ILE A 238 0.95 7.73 -10.19
C ILE A 238 -0.13 8.10 -9.17
N TYR A 239 -0.52 7.16 -8.33
CA TYR A 239 -1.40 7.40 -7.20
C TYR A 239 -0.58 7.47 -5.92
N LEU A 240 -0.65 8.60 -5.22
CA LEU A 240 -0.01 8.81 -3.93
C LEU A 240 -0.89 8.25 -2.83
N ALA A 241 -0.31 7.52 -1.88
CA ALA A 241 -0.96 6.97 -0.70
C ALA A 241 -0.13 7.25 0.56
N GLY A 242 -0.76 7.18 1.74
CA GLY A 242 -0.15 7.51 3.02
C GLY A 242 -0.36 8.97 3.42
N ASP A 243 0.27 9.38 4.53
CA ASP A 243 0.12 10.75 5.10
C ASP A 243 0.51 11.84 4.10
N ILE A 244 1.36 11.53 3.10
CA ILE A 244 1.78 12.42 2.01
C ILE A 244 0.59 12.96 1.19
N CYS A 245 -0.57 12.31 1.23
CA CYS A 245 -1.78 12.74 0.53
C CYS A 245 -2.38 14.01 1.10
N CYS A 246 -2.12 14.31 2.39
CA CYS A 246 -2.60 15.55 2.98
C CYS A 246 -1.95 16.74 2.29
N ARG A 247 -2.78 17.63 1.74
CA ARG A 247 -2.35 18.78 0.94
C ARG A 247 -1.35 18.41 -0.17
N HIS A 248 -1.59 17.28 -0.81
CA HIS A 248 -0.76 16.71 -1.88
C HIS A 248 -0.43 17.70 -2.99
N GLU A 249 -1.29 18.68 -3.26
CA GLU A 249 -1.09 19.72 -4.28
C GLU A 249 0.23 20.47 -4.08
N LEU A 250 0.67 20.66 -2.83
CA LEU A 250 1.94 21.32 -2.52
C LEU A 250 3.17 20.53 -3.00
N LEU A 251 3.07 19.21 -3.01
CA LEU A 251 4.15 18.32 -3.46
C LEU A 251 4.02 17.98 -4.94
N VAL A 252 2.81 17.69 -5.42
CA VAL A 252 2.56 17.22 -6.79
C VAL A 252 3.06 18.20 -7.84
N GLU A 253 2.86 19.51 -7.65
CA GLU A 253 3.36 20.52 -8.56
C GLU A 253 4.90 20.51 -8.66
N ARG A 254 5.58 20.31 -7.53
CA ARG A 254 7.03 20.20 -7.45
C ARG A 254 7.54 18.92 -8.13
N LEU A 255 6.90 17.79 -7.83
CA LEU A 255 7.22 16.49 -8.47
C LEU A 255 7.09 16.55 -9.98
N ARG A 256 6.01 17.15 -10.50
CA ARG A 256 5.82 17.31 -11.96
C ARG A 256 6.96 18.09 -12.60
N ARG A 257 7.41 19.17 -11.97
CA ARG A 257 8.57 19.95 -12.47
C ARG A 257 9.86 19.13 -12.50
N GLU A 258 10.11 18.38 -11.41
CA GLU A 258 11.34 17.56 -11.30
C GLU A 258 11.34 16.38 -12.27
N ILE A 259 10.22 15.69 -12.45
CA ILE A 259 10.09 14.53 -13.33
C ILE A 259 10.05 14.96 -14.80
N GLY A 260 9.28 16.00 -15.13
CA GLY A 260 8.98 16.41 -16.51
C GLY A 260 10.20 16.81 -17.35
N GLY A 261 11.31 17.19 -16.68
CA GLY A 261 12.57 17.53 -17.35
C GLY A 261 13.57 16.38 -17.49
N LYS A 262 13.41 15.27 -16.76
CA LYS A 262 14.48 14.29 -16.52
C LYS A 262 14.12 12.86 -16.98
N ALA A 263 12.86 12.45 -16.97
CA ALA A 263 12.47 11.13 -17.45
C ALA A 263 12.64 11.01 -18.97
N LEU A 264 13.36 9.98 -19.42
CA LEU A 264 13.62 9.74 -20.86
C LEU A 264 12.35 9.29 -21.58
N TYR A 265 11.58 8.40 -20.95
CA TYR A 265 10.28 8.01 -21.44
C TYR A 265 9.29 9.15 -21.20
N ARG A 266 9.32 10.07 -22.14
CA ARG A 266 8.24 11.05 -22.30
C ARG A 266 7.15 10.39 -23.13
N GLY A 267 6.29 9.61 -22.47
CA GLY A 267 5.13 9.05 -23.14
C GLY A 267 4.35 10.12 -23.90
N ARG A 268 3.46 9.73 -24.77
CA ARG A 268 2.59 10.68 -25.52
C ARG A 268 1.75 11.58 -24.61
N ASN A 269 1.66 11.22 -23.30
CA ASN A 269 0.99 11.99 -22.26
C ASN A 269 1.95 12.17 -21.07
N GLU A 270 1.92 13.34 -20.44
CA GLU A 270 2.58 13.57 -19.15
C GLU A 270 2.03 12.61 -18.09
N THR A 271 2.91 11.96 -17.32
CA THR A 271 2.50 11.10 -16.21
C THR A 271 1.66 11.91 -15.21
N ARG A 272 0.42 11.52 -15.02
CA ARG A 272 -0.51 12.21 -14.13
C ARG A 272 -0.29 11.72 -12.70
N ILE A 273 -0.29 12.64 -11.73
CA ILE A 273 -0.11 12.33 -10.31
C ILE A 273 -1.39 12.73 -9.56
N PHE A 274 -1.96 11.78 -8.84
CA PHE A 274 -3.19 11.93 -8.07
C PHE A 274 -3.00 11.39 -6.65
N PRO A 275 -3.69 11.90 -5.64
CA PRO A 275 -3.84 11.16 -4.39
C PRO A 275 -4.78 9.97 -4.62
N VAL A 276 -4.61 8.89 -3.85
CA VAL A 276 -5.70 7.92 -3.66
C VAL A 276 -6.89 8.61 -3.02
N ALA A 277 -8.10 8.09 -3.27
CA ALA A 277 -9.28 8.58 -2.56
C ALA A 277 -9.07 8.37 -1.05
N ASP A 278 -9.40 9.42 -0.27
CA ASP A 278 -9.43 9.31 1.20
C ASP A 278 -10.58 8.37 1.57
N THR A 279 -10.21 7.11 1.79
CA THR A 279 -11.16 6.03 2.09
C THR A 279 -10.91 5.56 3.52
N PRO A 280 -11.88 5.76 4.43
CA PRO A 280 -11.78 5.18 5.76
C PRO A 280 -11.56 3.67 5.69
N ASN A 281 -10.69 3.14 6.55
CA ASN A 281 -10.35 1.73 6.60
C ASN A 281 -9.72 1.16 5.32
N MET A 282 -8.95 1.96 4.61
CA MET A 282 -8.26 1.58 3.37
C MET A 282 -7.51 0.24 3.51
N GLY A 283 -6.78 0.03 4.63
CA GLY A 283 -6.02 -1.21 4.85
C GLY A 283 -6.91 -2.46 4.83
N ILE A 284 -8.06 -2.42 5.51
CA ILE A 284 -9.01 -3.54 5.53
C ILE A 284 -9.66 -3.77 4.16
N LEU A 285 -10.07 -2.71 3.48
CA LEU A 285 -10.64 -2.83 2.13
C LEU A 285 -9.62 -3.38 1.15
N SER A 286 -8.37 -2.94 1.26
CA SER A 286 -7.25 -3.45 0.46
C SER A 286 -6.97 -4.94 0.74
N ALA A 287 -6.98 -5.36 2.01
CA ALA A 287 -6.81 -6.75 2.37
C ALA A 287 -7.96 -7.63 1.83
N ALA A 288 -9.21 -7.14 1.84
CA ALA A 288 -10.35 -7.86 1.24
C ALA A 288 -10.18 -8.00 -0.28
N GLU A 289 -9.67 -6.97 -0.95
CA GLU A 289 -9.43 -6.98 -2.40
C GLU A 289 -8.39 -8.02 -2.82
N VAL A 290 -7.44 -8.40 -1.94
CA VAL A 290 -6.51 -9.52 -2.17
C VAL A 290 -7.27 -10.83 -2.42
N VAL A 291 -8.40 -11.06 -1.73
CA VAL A 291 -9.26 -12.21 -1.98
C VAL A 291 -10.03 -12.04 -3.29
N PHE A 292 -10.75 -10.91 -3.45
CA PHE A 292 -11.63 -10.71 -4.59
C PHE A 292 -10.89 -10.74 -5.91
N SER A 293 -9.69 -10.17 -5.98
CA SER A 293 -8.86 -10.18 -7.19
C SER A 293 -8.48 -11.59 -7.68
N ARG A 294 -8.47 -12.60 -6.79
CA ARG A 294 -8.20 -14.00 -7.17
C ARG A 294 -9.35 -14.66 -7.93
N PHE A 295 -10.57 -14.11 -7.80
CA PHE A 295 -11.77 -14.67 -8.44
C PHE A 295 -12.20 -13.88 -9.67
N PHE A 296 -11.70 -12.66 -9.86
CA PHE A 296 -12.09 -11.76 -10.95
C PHE A 296 -10.87 -11.27 -11.73
N THR A 297 -9.99 -12.20 -12.11
CA THR A 297 -8.99 -11.94 -13.14
C THR A 297 -9.72 -11.77 -14.46
N VAL A 298 -9.61 -10.59 -15.06
CA VAL A 298 -10.23 -10.25 -16.37
C VAL A 298 -9.35 -10.73 -17.50
#